data_1b076e9131f769259936250dddcdd435
#
_entry.id   1b076e9131f769259936250dddcdd435
#
_cell.length_a   1.000
_cell.length_b   1.000
_cell.length_c   1.000
_cell.angle_alpha   90.00
_cell.angle_beta   90.00
_cell.angle_gamma   90.00
#
_symmetry.space_group_name_H-M   'P 1'
#
loop_
_entity.id
_entity.type
_entity.pdbx_description
1 polymer ?
#
loop_
_entity_poly.entity_id
_entity_poly.type
_entity_poly.pdbx_seq_one_letter_code
_entity_poly.pdbx_strand_id
1 'polypeptide(L)' 'MPALDQLQYTETYDQGHRYHFTGKCRVTGKDWTVAVPGKELHQYQRGKLIQEALKSVSCDDREFLITGISPEGWEQKFGK' A
#
# COMPACT_ATOMS: atom_id res chain seq x y z
N MET A 1 -12.03 6.74 3.58
CA MET A 1 -10.62 6.69 4.04
C MET A 1 -9.87 5.62 3.29
N PRO A 2 -8.59 5.85 2.93
CA PRO A 2 -7.80 4.78 2.33
C PRO A 2 -7.60 3.62 3.30
N ALA A 3 -7.49 2.42 2.75
CA ALA A 3 -7.23 1.24 3.55
C ALA A 3 -5.93 1.34 4.33
N LEU A 4 -4.99 2.12 3.81
CA LEU A 4 -3.69 2.39 4.43
C LEU A 4 -3.81 2.70 5.93
N ASP A 5 -4.81 3.50 6.30
CA ASP A 5 -4.95 3.94 7.69
C ASP A 5 -5.39 2.81 8.62
N GLN A 6 -5.84 1.70 8.06
CA GLN A 6 -6.34 0.57 8.84
C GLN A 6 -5.42 -0.65 8.77
N LEU A 7 -4.36 -0.58 7.98
CA LEU A 7 -3.44 -1.68 7.83
C LEU A 7 -2.43 -1.72 8.97
N GLN A 8 -2.00 -2.92 9.33
CA GLN A 8 -0.90 -3.08 10.26
C GLN A 8 0.40 -2.85 9.52
N TYR A 9 1.43 -2.41 10.22
CA TYR A 9 2.72 -2.19 9.59
C TYR A 9 3.87 -2.52 10.53
N THR A 10 5.01 -2.81 9.91
CA THR A 10 6.29 -2.92 10.59
C THR A 10 7.25 -1.94 9.93
N GLU A 11 8.36 -1.65 10.62
CA GLU A 11 9.36 -0.70 10.11
C GLU A 11 10.69 -1.40 9.95
N THR A 12 11.43 -1.06 8.91
CA THR A 12 12.79 -1.55 8.71
C THR A 12 13.71 -0.38 8.40
N TYR A 13 14.99 -0.54 8.67
CA TYR A 13 15.99 0.52 8.52
C TYR A 13 17.21 0.09 7.71
N ASP A 14 17.19 -1.11 7.14
CA ASP A 14 18.36 -1.70 6.47
C ASP A 14 18.85 -0.87 5.28
N GLN A 15 17.93 -0.36 4.48
CA GLN A 15 18.25 0.43 3.30
C GLN A 15 17.48 1.75 3.32
N GLY A 16 17.52 2.40 4.47
CA GLY A 16 16.70 3.56 4.74
C GLY A 16 15.41 3.14 5.43
N HIS A 17 14.73 4.11 5.96
CA HIS A 17 13.50 3.85 6.72
C HIS A 17 12.36 3.48 5.79
N ARG A 18 11.76 2.33 6.02
CA ARG A 18 10.61 1.84 5.24
C ARG A 18 9.53 1.30 6.14
N TYR A 19 8.30 1.46 5.69
CA TYR A 19 7.14 0.86 6.34
C TYR A 19 6.63 -0.28 5.47
N HIS A 20 6.32 -1.41 6.10
CA HIS A 20 5.77 -2.57 5.40
C HIS A 20 4.33 -2.75 5.87
N PHE A 21 3.38 -2.34 5.04
CA PHE A 21 1.97 -2.47 5.35
C PHE A 21 1.46 -3.83 4.91
N THR A 22 0.76 -4.51 5.81
CA THR A 22 0.26 -5.85 5.54
C THR A 22 -1.23 -5.90 5.88
N GLY A 23 -2.00 -6.53 5.02
CA GLY A 23 -3.41 -6.74 5.27
C GLY A 23 -3.96 -7.80 4.33
N LYS A 24 -5.18 -8.22 4.60
CA LYS A 24 -5.84 -9.21 3.74
C LYS A 24 -6.54 -8.51 2.60
N CYS A 25 -6.34 -9.07 1.39
CA CYS A 25 -7.06 -8.61 0.22
C CYS A 25 -8.57 -8.85 0.41
N ARG A 26 -9.37 -7.85 0.10
CA ARG A 26 -10.82 -7.96 0.25
C ARG A 26 -11.46 -8.96 -0.70
N VAL A 27 -10.79 -9.29 -1.77
CA VAL A 27 -11.30 -10.22 -2.78
C VAL A 27 -10.78 -11.63 -2.57
N THR A 28 -9.46 -11.78 -2.41
CA THR A 28 -8.84 -13.10 -2.31
C THR A 28 -8.77 -13.64 -0.88
N GLY A 29 -8.78 -12.75 0.11
CA GLY A 29 -8.58 -13.14 1.51
C GLY A 29 -7.14 -13.47 1.85
N LYS A 30 -6.23 -13.34 0.91
CA LYS A 30 -4.81 -13.61 1.12
C LYS A 30 -4.08 -12.35 1.58
N ASP A 31 -3.03 -12.54 2.36
CA ASP A 31 -2.22 -11.43 2.83
C ASP A 31 -1.44 -10.80 1.68
N TRP A 32 -1.33 -9.49 1.74
CA TRP A 32 -0.52 -8.73 0.78
C TRP A 32 0.29 -7.70 1.55
N THR A 33 1.55 -7.55 1.19
CA THR A 33 2.44 -6.60 1.86
C THR A 33 2.98 -5.59 0.86
N VAL A 34 2.98 -4.32 1.26
CA VAL A 34 3.50 -3.23 0.45
C VAL A 34 4.57 -2.49 1.24
N ALA A 35 5.75 -2.33 0.65
CA ALA A 35 6.83 -1.57 1.25
C ALA A 35 6.74 -0.12 0.79
N VAL A 36 6.75 0.81 1.74
CA VAL A 36 6.63 2.25 1.46
C VAL A 36 7.82 2.97 2.08
N PRO A 37 8.61 3.73 1.29
CA PRO A 37 9.69 4.53 1.87
C PRO A 37 9.14 5.52 2.89
N GLY A 38 9.84 5.67 4.01
CA GLY A 38 9.40 6.56 5.08
C GLY A 38 9.21 8.00 4.63
N LYS A 39 10.10 8.49 3.77
CA LYS A 39 9.99 9.82 3.20
C LYS A 39 8.66 10.03 2.49
N GLU A 40 8.28 9.03 1.69
CA GLU A 40 7.06 9.12 0.88
C GLU A 40 5.82 9.04 1.74
N LEU A 41 5.83 8.16 2.73
CA LEU A 41 4.72 8.08 3.68
C LEU A 41 4.55 9.41 4.41
N HIS A 42 5.66 10.03 4.81
CA HIS A 42 5.62 11.31 5.49
C HIS A 42 4.97 12.40 4.62
N GLN A 43 5.30 12.41 3.32
CA GLN A 43 4.70 13.36 2.37
C GLN A 43 3.19 13.16 2.28
N TYR A 44 2.76 11.90 2.21
CA TYR A 44 1.33 11.59 2.20
C TYR A 44 0.65 12.09 3.47
N GLN A 45 1.27 11.88 4.62
CA GLN A 45 0.72 12.33 5.90
C GLN A 45 0.63 13.83 6.01
N ARG A 46 1.47 14.56 5.26
CA ARG A 46 1.46 16.01 5.23
C ARG A 46 0.45 16.59 4.25
N GLY A 47 -0.33 15.74 3.59
CA GLY A 47 -1.42 16.19 2.74
C GLY A 47 -1.24 16.01 1.25
N LYS A 48 -0.12 15.46 0.79
CA LYS A 48 0.04 15.20 -0.64
C LYS A 48 -0.88 14.08 -1.08
N LEU A 49 -1.30 14.13 -2.33
CA LEU A 49 -2.06 13.05 -2.92
C LEU A 49 -1.23 11.78 -2.91
N ILE A 50 -1.88 10.64 -2.68
CA ILE A 50 -1.18 9.37 -2.52
C ILE A 50 -0.33 9.02 -3.75
N GLN A 51 -0.84 9.29 -4.96
CA GLN A 51 -0.12 9.00 -6.19
C GLN A 51 1.10 9.90 -6.39
N GLU A 52 1.11 11.06 -5.78
CA GLU A 52 2.25 11.98 -5.84
C GLU A 52 3.24 11.71 -4.71
N ALA A 53 2.73 11.35 -3.55
CA ALA A 53 3.58 11.09 -2.39
C ALA A 53 4.31 9.75 -2.51
N LEU A 54 3.61 8.72 -2.95
CA LEU A 54 4.16 7.36 -3.01
C LEU A 54 4.64 7.01 -4.41
N LYS A 55 5.55 7.82 -4.94
CA LYS A 55 6.07 7.66 -6.31
C LYS A 55 6.80 6.36 -6.54
N SER A 56 7.50 5.87 -5.53
CA SER A 56 8.28 4.64 -5.64
C SER A 56 7.42 3.39 -5.54
N VAL A 57 6.19 3.54 -5.09
CA VAL A 57 5.26 2.42 -4.94
C VAL A 57 4.53 2.23 -6.26
N SER A 58 4.44 0.99 -6.73
CA SER A 58 3.77 0.70 -8.00
C SER A 58 2.28 1.06 -7.94
N CYS A 59 1.67 1.25 -9.11
CA CYS A 59 0.24 1.55 -9.18
C CYS A 59 -0.59 0.48 -8.51
N ASP A 60 -0.22 -0.78 -8.72
CA ASP A 60 -0.95 -1.92 -8.14
C ASP A 60 -0.88 -1.89 -6.62
N ASP A 61 0.30 -1.62 -6.08
CA ASP A 61 0.48 -1.55 -4.63
C ASP A 61 -0.21 -0.34 -4.04
N ARG A 62 -0.18 0.80 -4.74
CA ARG A 62 -0.93 1.98 -4.28
C ARG A 62 -2.43 1.70 -4.24
N GLU A 63 -2.93 0.97 -5.22
CA GLU A 63 -4.34 0.59 -5.23
C GLU A 63 -4.69 -0.25 -4.01
N PHE A 64 -3.82 -1.18 -3.62
CA PHE A 64 -4.04 -1.96 -2.41
C PHE A 64 -4.13 -1.04 -1.18
N LEU A 65 -3.25 -0.05 -1.11
CA LEU A 65 -3.25 0.90 0.03
C LEU A 65 -4.50 1.78 0.04
N ILE A 66 -5.12 1.98 -1.11
CA ILE A 66 -6.34 2.79 -1.22
C ILE A 66 -7.59 1.95 -0.97
N THR A 67 -7.69 0.81 -1.63
CA THR A 67 -8.93 0.03 -1.68
C THR A 67 -8.91 -1.23 -0.81
N GLY A 68 -7.73 -1.73 -0.46
CA GLY A 68 -7.60 -3.00 0.25
C GLY A 68 -7.71 -4.20 -0.68
N ILE A 69 -7.62 -4.00 -1.98
CA ILE A 69 -7.68 -5.08 -2.97
C ILE A 69 -6.30 -5.24 -3.61
N SER A 70 -5.71 -6.44 -3.46
CA SER A 70 -4.37 -6.71 -4.01
C SER A 70 -4.43 -6.81 -5.54
N PRO A 71 -3.27 -6.77 -6.22
CA PRO A 71 -3.25 -6.95 -7.68
C PRO A 71 -3.94 -8.25 -8.12
N GLU A 72 -3.72 -9.33 -7.39
CA GLU A 72 -4.40 -10.60 -7.67
C GLU A 72 -5.91 -10.46 -7.52
N GLY A 73 -6.36 -9.73 -6.49
CA GLY A 73 -7.78 -9.49 -6.27
C GLY A 73 -8.41 -8.69 -7.40
N TRP A 74 -7.71 -7.67 -7.88
CA TRP A 74 -8.18 -6.89 -9.03
C TRP A 74 -8.33 -7.77 -10.26
N GLU A 75 -7.36 -8.66 -10.49
CA GLU A 75 -7.42 -9.58 -11.61
C GLU A 75 -8.62 -10.53 -11.50
N GLN A 76 -8.88 -11.07 -10.32
CA GLN A 76 -10.01 -11.97 -10.10
C GLN A 76 -11.35 -11.26 -10.25
N LYS A 77 -11.44 -10.00 -9.79
CA LYS A 77 -12.70 -9.27 -9.80
C LYS A 77 -12.99 -8.61 -11.15
N PHE A 78 -11.97 -8.03 -11.77
CA PHE A 78 -12.11 -7.23 -12.98
C PHE A 78 -11.35 -7.78 -14.17
N GLY A 79 -10.50 -8.76 -13.97
CA GLY A 79 -9.75 -9.37 -15.02
C GLY A 79 -10.60 -10.28 -15.88
N LYS A 80 -9.99 -10.84 -16.89
CA LYS A 80 -10.71 -11.70 -17.84
C LYS A 80 -10.76 -13.11 -17.39
#